data_5b03afbb5d661d87c869498ab8d0d879
#
_entry.id   5b03afbb5d661d87c869498ab8d0d879
#
_cell.length_a   1.000
_cell.length_b   1.000
_cell.length_c   1.000
_cell.angle_alpha   90.00
_cell.angle_beta   90.00
_cell.angle_gamma   90.00
#
_symmetry.space_group_name_H-M   'P 1'
#
loop_
_entity.id
_entity.type
_entity.pdbx_description
1 polymer ?
#
loop_
_entity_poly.entity_id
_entity_poly.type
_entity_poly.pdbx_seq_one_letter_code
_entity_poly.pdbx_strand_id
1 'polypeptide(L)'
;MRIASKPDLRLHQAQVADVISHTLDAIRDALVNGNTVELRNFGVFKIEVRKERVGRNPKDPSVDIRIPERKVVKFRSGKEMKNQLEAAASTDT
;
A
#
# COMPACT_ATOMS: atom_id res chain seq x y z
N MET A 1 -14.28 0.40 2.01
CA MET A 1 -14.45 -0.91 1.37
C MET A 1 -15.89 -1.38 1.59
N ARG A 2 -16.56 -1.80 0.51
CA ARG A 2 -17.99 -2.10 0.57
C ARG A 2 -18.33 -3.59 0.46
N ILE A 3 -17.53 -4.43 1.05
CA ILE A 3 -17.73 -5.87 0.97
C ILE A 3 -19.08 -6.27 1.61
N ALA A 4 -19.43 -5.64 2.73
CA ALA A 4 -20.67 -5.92 3.43
C ALA A 4 -21.94 -5.54 2.66
N SER A 5 -21.81 -4.74 1.61
CA SER A 5 -22.97 -4.33 0.81
C SER A 5 -23.33 -5.32 -0.31
N LYS A 6 -22.51 -6.33 -0.53
CA LYS A 6 -22.81 -7.35 -1.54
C LYS A 6 -23.94 -8.25 -1.05
N PRO A 7 -24.99 -8.47 -1.86
CA PRO A 7 -26.16 -9.22 -1.40
C PRO A 7 -25.93 -10.71 -1.16
N ASP A 8 -24.87 -11.27 -1.72
CA ASP A 8 -24.51 -12.66 -1.53
C ASP A 8 -23.73 -12.93 -0.24
N LEU A 9 -23.30 -11.88 0.47
CA LEU A 9 -22.66 -12.01 1.76
C LEU A 9 -23.69 -12.12 2.86
N ARG A 10 -23.63 -13.23 3.62
CA ARG A 10 -24.58 -13.50 4.70
C ARG A 10 -24.03 -13.18 6.09
N LEU A 11 -22.90 -12.52 6.15
CA LEU A 11 -22.28 -12.10 7.40
C LEU A 11 -22.86 -10.76 7.84
N HIS A 12 -22.99 -10.60 9.16
CA HIS A 12 -23.32 -9.30 9.72
C HIS A 12 -22.20 -8.32 9.41
N GLN A 13 -22.56 -7.04 9.19
CA GLN A 13 -21.59 -5.99 8.89
C GLN A 13 -20.49 -5.89 9.94
N ALA A 14 -20.84 -6.08 11.21
CA ALA A 14 -19.84 -6.03 12.29
C ALA A 14 -18.83 -7.17 12.15
N GLN A 15 -19.27 -8.37 11.78
CA GLN A 15 -18.38 -9.52 11.58
C GLN A 15 -17.47 -9.30 10.37
N VAL A 16 -17.99 -8.73 9.30
CA VAL A 16 -17.21 -8.40 8.11
C VAL A 16 -16.16 -7.36 8.45
N ALA A 17 -16.53 -6.32 9.19
CA ALA A 17 -15.59 -5.28 9.62
C ALA A 17 -14.47 -5.87 10.48
N ASP A 18 -14.79 -6.80 11.37
CA ASP A 18 -13.80 -7.47 12.22
C ASP A 18 -12.83 -8.30 11.39
N VAL A 19 -13.31 -9.05 10.42
CA VAL A 19 -12.46 -9.84 9.52
C VAL A 19 -11.52 -8.95 8.74
N ILE A 20 -12.03 -7.86 8.19
CA ILE A 20 -11.21 -6.90 7.44
C ILE A 20 -10.16 -6.27 8.35
N SER A 21 -10.54 -5.85 9.54
CA SER A 21 -9.62 -5.24 10.49
C SER A 21 -8.50 -6.19 10.89
N HIS A 22 -8.83 -7.45 11.20
CA HIS A 22 -7.84 -8.47 11.53
C HIS A 22 -6.91 -8.77 10.35
N THR A 23 -7.45 -8.78 9.14
CA THR A 23 -6.65 -8.99 7.93
C THR A 23 -5.65 -7.86 7.73
N LEU A 24 -6.09 -6.62 7.87
CA LEU A 24 -5.20 -5.46 7.74
C LEU A 24 -4.13 -5.44 8.83
N ASP A 25 -4.49 -5.81 10.06
CA ASP A 25 -3.54 -5.92 11.16
C ASP A 25 -2.48 -6.99 10.88
N ALA A 26 -2.90 -8.13 10.33
CA ALA A 26 -1.98 -9.20 9.97
C ALA A 26 -1.00 -8.75 8.88
N ILE A 27 -1.47 -8.01 7.89
CA ILE A 27 -0.63 -7.45 6.83
C ILE A 27 0.37 -6.47 7.43
N ARG A 28 -0.09 -5.56 8.28
CA ARG A 28 0.78 -4.60 8.95
C ARG A 28 1.87 -5.31 9.77
N ASP A 29 1.50 -6.28 10.55
CA ASP A 29 2.43 -7.00 11.41
C ASP A 29 3.48 -7.75 10.59
N ALA A 30 3.07 -8.37 9.49
CA ALA A 30 4.00 -9.04 8.59
C ALA A 30 5.02 -8.05 8.01
N LEU A 31 4.55 -6.88 7.57
CA LEU A 31 5.42 -5.84 7.02
C LEU A 31 6.36 -5.26 8.08
N VAL A 32 5.86 -5.02 9.28
CA VAL A 32 6.70 -4.52 10.39
C VAL A 32 7.82 -5.50 10.70
N ASN A 33 7.56 -6.80 10.57
CA ASN A 33 8.56 -7.84 10.77
C ASN A 33 9.47 -8.06 9.55
N GLY A 34 9.32 -7.24 8.52
CA GLY A 34 10.19 -7.30 7.34
C GLY A 34 9.76 -8.31 6.28
N ASN A 35 8.58 -8.87 6.40
CA ASN A 35 8.08 -9.84 5.44
C ASN A 35 7.39 -9.14 4.27
N THR A 36 7.52 -9.71 3.09
CA THR A 36 6.78 -9.28 1.91
C THR A 36 5.39 -9.91 1.94
N VAL A 37 4.37 -9.12 1.63
CA VAL A 37 2.99 -9.60 1.58
C VAL A 37 2.50 -9.53 0.14
N GLU A 38 2.16 -10.69 -0.43
CA GLU A 38 1.60 -10.78 -1.76
C GLU A 38 0.11 -11.11 -1.68
N LEU A 39 -0.72 -10.29 -2.28
CA LEU A 39 -2.15 -10.50 -2.39
C LEU A 39 -2.46 -10.86 -3.85
N ARG A 40 -2.88 -12.09 -4.07
CA ARG A 40 -3.15 -12.59 -5.42
C ARG A 40 -4.14 -11.70 -6.16
N ASN A 41 -3.81 -11.34 -7.40
CA ASN A 41 -4.60 -10.49 -8.28
C ASN A 41 -4.77 -9.06 -7.78
N PHE A 42 -4.04 -8.67 -6.74
CA PHE A 42 -4.10 -7.31 -6.21
C PHE A 42 -2.75 -6.62 -6.30
N GLY A 43 -1.76 -7.14 -5.59
CA GLY A 43 -0.43 -6.57 -5.62
C GLY A 43 0.45 -7.08 -4.50
N VAL A 44 1.60 -6.47 -4.40
CA VAL A 44 2.63 -6.86 -3.44
C VAL A 44 3.01 -5.66 -2.58
N PHE A 45 3.00 -5.85 -1.27
CA PHE A 45 3.51 -4.88 -0.30
C PHE A 45 4.86 -5.35 0.21
N LYS A 46 5.85 -4.49 0.19
CA LYS A 46 7.16 -4.81 0.74
C LYS A 46 7.78 -3.61 1.42
N ILE A 47 8.72 -3.88 2.32
CA ILE A 47 9.46 -2.83 2.99
C ILE A 47 10.68 -2.50 2.14
N GLU A 48 10.89 -1.21 1.91
CA GLU A 48 12.06 -0.69 1.22
C GLU A 48 12.79 0.25 2.15
N VAL A 49 14.10 0.08 2.25
CA VAL A 49 14.94 0.96 3.05
C VAL A 49 15.39 2.12 2.18
N ARG A 50 15.03 3.32 2.56
CA ARG A 50 15.49 4.55 1.94
C ARG A 50 16.74 5.00 2.65
N LYS A 51 17.87 5.00 1.94
CA LYS A 51 19.15 5.40 2.53
C LYS A 51 19.15 6.87 2.91
N GLU A 52 19.98 7.17 3.91
CA GLU A 52 20.26 8.55 4.27
C GLU A 52 20.74 9.32 3.05
N ARG A 53 20.26 10.53 2.88
CA ARG A 53 20.67 11.41 1.80
C ARG A 53 20.69 12.84 2.27
N VAL A 54 21.41 13.69 1.52
CA VAL A 54 21.45 15.12 1.76
C VAL A 54 20.61 15.79 0.68
N GLY A 55 19.61 16.56 1.14
CA GLY A 55 18.78 17.36 0.27
C GLY A 55 19.09 18.84 0.43
N ARG A 56 18.52 19.67 -0.42
CA ARG A 56 18.66 21.13 -0.32
C ARG A 56 17.35 21.75 0.13
N ASN A 57 17.46 22.77 0.98
CA ASN A 57 16.32 23.56 1.37
C ASN A 57 15.89 24.42 0.17
N PRO A 58 14.66 24.29 -0.34
CA PRO A 58 14.20 25.09 -1.46
C PRO A 58 14.15 26.59 -1.16
N LYS A 59 14.04 26.96 0.11
CA LYS A 59 14.03 28.37 0.53
C LYS A 59 15.42 28.94 0.71
N ASP A 60 16.40 28.08 0.96
CA ASP A 60 17.79 28.49 1.14
C ASP A 60 18.69 27.37 0.59
N PRO A 61 19.06 27.43 -0.69
CA PRO A 61 19.87 26.40 -1.33
C PRO A 61 21.26 26.22 -0.73
N SER A 62 21.72 27.17 0.07
CA SER A 62 23.02 27.05 0.74
C SER A 62 22.98 26.17 1.98
N VAL A 63 21.78 25.82 2.46
CA VAL A 63 21.61 24.97 3.64
C VAL A 63 21.28 23.56 3.22
N ASP A 64 22.12 22.62 3.62
CA ASP A 64 21.88 21.21 3.39
C ASP A 64 20.94 20.64 4.45
N ILE A 65 19.97 19.85 4.01
CA ILE A 65 19.05 19.13 4.90
C ILE A 65 19.43 17.67 4.88
N ARG A 66 19.70 17.11 6.06
CA ARG A 66 19.99 15.70 6.18
C ARG A 66 18.68 14.92 6.31
N ILE A 67 18.43 14.02 5.36
CA ILE A 67 17.28 13.13 5.39
C ILE A 67 17.77 11.78 5.91
N PRO A 68 17.33 11.36 7.13
CA PRO A 68 17.82 10.12 7.71
C PRO A 68 17.32 8.88 6.97
N GLU A 69 18.01 7.77 7.17
CA GLU A 69 17.56 6.47 6.70
C GLU A 69 16.19 6.14 7.31
N ARG A 70 15.31 5.57 6.50
CA ARG A 70 13.97 5.21 6.94
C ARG A 70 13.47 3.99 6.17
N LYS A 71 12.55 3.26 6.80
CA LYS A 71 11.85 2.16 6.16
C LYS A 71 10.50 2.66 5.68
N VAL A 72 10.15 2.33 4.46
CA VAL A 72 8.87 2.71 3.87
C VAL A 72 8.20 1.48 3.26
N VAL A 73 6.88 1.51 3.21
CA VAL A 73 6.11 0.46 2.55
C VAL A 73 5.99 0.81 1.08
N LYS A 74 6.39 -0.11 0.22
CA LYS A 74 6.25 0.04 -1.22
C LYS A 74 5.18 -0.91 -1.71
N PHE A 75 4.20 -0.40 -2.44
CA PHE A 75 3.17 -1.20 -3.07
C PHE A 75 3.45 -1.32 -4.56
N ARG A 76 3.34 -2.54 -5.08
CA ARG A 76 3.44 -2.81 -6.50
C ARG A 76 2.16 -3.51 -6.95
N SER A 77 1.43 -2.90 -7.87
CA SER A 77 0.19 -3.48 -8.37
C SER A 77 0.45 -4.79 -9.11
N GLY A 78 -0.48 -5.74 -8.94
CA GLY A 78 -0.43 -6.99 -9.66
C GLY A 78 -0.78 -6.80 -11.13
N LYS A 79 -0.52 -7.85 -11.92
CA LYS A 79 -0.73 -7.81 -13.37
C LYS A 79 -2.16 -7.44 -13.73
N GLU A 80 -3.13 -8.05 -13.08
CA GLU A 80 -4.54 -7.82 -13.39
C GLU A 80 -4.98 -6.39 -13.06
N MET A 81 -4.59 -5.89 -11.89
CA MET A 81 -4.87 -4.50 -11.52
C MET A 81 -4.21 -3.53 -12.49
N LYS A 82 -2.97 -3.79 -12.85
CA LYS A 82 -2.23 -2.96 -13.80
C LYS A 82 -2.94 -2.91 -15.15
N ASN A 83 -3.40 -4.06 -15.65
CA ASN A 83 -4.13 -4.12 -16.91
C ASN A 83 -5.44 -3.35 -16.86
N GLN A 84 -6.17 -3.44 -15.76
CA GLN A 84 -7.41 -2.71 -15.57
C GLN A 84 -7.18 -1.20 -15.49
N LEU A 85 -6.11 -0.78 -14.85
CA LEU A 85 -5.75 0.64 -14.77
C LEU A 85 -5.38 1.20 -16.14
N GLU A 86 -4.63 0.44 -16.92
CA GLU A 86 -4.27 0.85 -18.29
C GLU A 86 -5.52 0.97 -19.17
N ALA A 87 -6.45 0.03 -19.05
CA ALA A 87 -7.71 0.08 -19.78
C ALA A 87 -8.54 1.30 -19.39
N ALA A 88 -8.61 1.62 -18.08
CA ALA A 88 -9.32 2.79 -17.59
C ALA A 88 -8.70 4.08 -18.09
N ALA A 89 -7.37 4.17 -18.10
CA ALA A 89 -6.67 5.34 -18.63
C ALA A 89 -6.92 5.53 -20.10
N SER A 90 -7.03 4.44 -20.87
CA SER A 90 -7.32 4.51 -22.32
C SER A 90 -8.70 5.04 -22.59
N THR A 91 -9.68 4.81 -21.71
CA THR A 91 -11.04 5.27 -21.89
C THR A 91 -11.25 6.72 -21.46
N ASP A 92 -10.34 7.26 -20.68
CA ASP A 92 -10.42 8.63 -20.17
C ASP A 92 -9.94 9.68 -21.18
N THR A 93 -9.41 9.26 -22.29
CA THR A 93 -9.01 10.17 -23.35
C THR A 93 -10.11 10.27 -24.40
#